data_b98a4255cf0488f25bcd9cbdf2980cff
#
_entry.id   b98a4255cf0488f25bcd9cbdf2980cff
#
_cell.length_a   1.000
_cell.length_b   1.000
_cell.length_c   1.000
_cell.angle_alpha   90.00
_cell.angle_beta   90.00
_cell.angle_gamma   90.00
#
_symmetry.space_group_name_H-M   'P 1'
#
loop_
_entity.id
_entity.type
_entity.pdbx_description
1 polymer ?
#
loop_
_entity_poly.entity_id
_entity_poly.type
_entity_poly.pdbx_seq_one_letter_code
_entity_poly.pdbx_strand_id
1 'polypeptide(L)'
;SDYTAIEAYLVYQHDAFTGKQLLDEQGRPKLRESYLLDTLECGDFSFATACLLANRKYGKNTQHGDIKSHQYIISFDPRDAADNGLTMEKAQALGLKFCEENFPGHPAIVCTHPDGHNHSGNIHVHIVIGSIRMREVERKPYMQKPRDWLEGMKHSSTAQTMRHLRVEVMELCEGAGLYQIDLLNGSKERVSEAEYWARRRGQMKLDRENAALTATGQQPRQKKFETVKDTLRKQISSVLYRATSFEDFSDKLMQQYGIAVKESRGCLSYLPAGRAKFIRAKHLGDKFDKAAVLATLQ
;
A
#
# COMPACT_ATOMS: atom_id res chain seq x y z
N SER A 1 -17.31 9.37 -4.10
CA SER A 1 -16.04 10.07 -3.98
C SER A 1 -16.11 11.33 -4.83
N ASP A 2 -15.68 12.40 -4.28
CA ASP A 2 -15.56 13.67 -4.94
C ASP A 2 -14.19 13.72 -5.63
N TYR A 3 -14.17 13.84 -6.96
CA TYR A 3 -12.92 13.93 -7.72
C TYR A 3 -12.09 15.17 -7.34
N THR A 4 -12.75 16.27 -6.96
CA THR A 4 -12.09 17.47 -6.44
C THR A 4 -11.38 17.23 -5.12
N ALA A 5 -11.91 16.35 -4.26
CA ALA A 5 -11.22 15.95 -3.04
C ALA A 5 -9.92 15.17 -3.33
N ILE A 6 -9.88 14.42 -4.44
CA ILE A 6 -8.66 13.74 -4.89
C ILE A 6 -7.62 14.77 -5.34
N GLU A 7 -8.00 15.72 -6.19
CA GLU A 7 -7.10 16.81 -6.62
C GLU A 7 -6.59 17.61 -5.40
N ALA A 8 -7.48 17.96 -4.47
CA ALA A 8 -7.11 18.63 -3.23
C ALA A 8 -6.12 17.83 -2.38
N TYR A 9 -6.31 16.50 -2.27
CA TYR A 9 -5.39 15.63 -1.54
C TYR A 9 -3.98 15.65 -2.13
N LEU A 10 -3.86 15.74 -3.45
CA LEU A 10 -2.57 15.74 -4.13
C LEU A 10 -1.81 17.06 -3.96
N VAL A 11 -2.49 18.21 -3.90
CA VAL A 11 -1.84 19.52 -3.88
C VAL A 11 -1.75 20.15 -2.50
N TYR A 12 -2.64 19.80 -1.55
CA TYR A 12 -2.62 20.37 -0.20
C TYR A 12 -1.98 19.42 0.81
N GLN A 13 -1.45 19.98 1.90
CA GLN A 13 -0.90 19.22 3.01
C GLN A 13 -2.01 18.61 3.86
N HIS A 14 -1.79 17.38 4.31
CA HIS A 14 -2.70 16.66 5.18
C HIS A 14 -1.95 16.10 6.38
N ASP A 15 -2.59 16.12 7.54
CA ASP A 15 -2.06 15.48 8.74
C ASP A 15 -1.95 13.96 8.52
N ALA A 16 -0.77 13.42 8.75
CA ALA A 16 -0.45 12.02 8.46
C ALA A 16 -1.26 11.01 9.28
N PHE A 17 -1.85 11.42 10.40
CA PHE A 17 -2.60 10.54 11.32
C PHE A 17 -4.11 10.64 11.14
N THR A 18 -4.60 11.88 11.04
CA THR A 18 -6.03 12.13 10.97
C THR A 18 -6.55 12.17 9.54
N GLY A 19 -5.65 12.32 8.55
CA GLY A 19 -5.98 12.56 7.15
C GLY A 19 -6.67 13.91 6.90
N LYS A 20 -6.75 14.77 7.93
CA LYS A 20 -7.37 16.09 7.80
C LYS A 20 -6.43 17.05 7.08
N GLN A 21 -7.01 17.88 6.23
CA GLN A 21 -6.32 18.94 5.54
C GLN A 21 -5.74 19.96 6.54
N LEU A 22 -4.48 20.31 6.37
CA LEU A 22 -3.84 21.34 7.17
C LEU A 22 -4.22 22.72 6.66
N LEU A 23 -4.41 23.65 7.59
CA LEU A 23 -4.76 25.02 7.29
C LEU A 23 -3.58 25.95 7.61
N ASP A 24 -3.48 27.06 6.86
CA ASP A 24 -2.56 28.17 7.14
C ASP A 24 -3.10 29.06 8.29
N GLU A 25 -2.34 30.09 8.65
CA GLU A 25 -2.71 31.04 9.71
C GLU A 25 -4.02 31.81 9.40
N GLN A 26 -4.43 31.87 8.15
CA GLN A 26 -5.66 32.49 7.68
C GLN A 26 -6.82 31.52 7.55
N GLY A 27 -6.64 30.26 7.94
CA GLY A 27 -7.66 29.21 7.86
C GLY A 27 -7.90 28.65 6.45
N ARG A 28 -6.99 28.88 5.51
CA ARG A 28 -7.06 28.34 4.14
C ARG A 28 -6.26 27.05 4.02
N PRO A 29 -6.62 26.15 3.09
CA PRO A 29 -5.85 24.95 2.82
C PRO A 29 -4.37 25.24 2.53
N LYS A 30 -3.47 24.59 3.27
CA LYS A 30 -2.03 24.79 3.13
C LYS A 30 -1.51 24.00 1.94
N LEU A 31 -0.99 24.69 0.92
CA LEU A 31 -0.36 24.04 -0.24
C LEU A 31 0.88 23.25 0.17
N ARG A 32 1.18 22.19 -0.58
CA ARG A 32 2.48 21.49 -0.50
C ARG A 32 3.58 22.40 -0.99
N GLU A 33 4.75 22.32 -0.37
CA GLU A 33 5.91 23.15 -0.74
C GLU A 33 6.49 22.75 -2.10
N SER A 34 6.39 21.46 -2.44
CA SER A 34 6.89 20.94 -3.70
C SER A 34 6.04 19.76 -4.16
N TYR A 35 5.63 19.79 -5.41
CA TYR A 35 4.99 18.68 -6.13
C TYR A 35 5.06 18.95 -7.65
N LEU A 36 4.99 17.87 -8.45
CA LEU A 36 4.77 17.94 -9.89
C LEU A 36 3.43 17.29 -10.20
N LEU A 37 2.67 17.89 -11.10
CA LEU A 37 1.32 17.40 -11.43
C LEU A 37 1.05 17.57 -12.92
N ASP A 38 0.64 16.48 -13.56
CA ASP A 38 0.20 16.46 -14.94
C ASP A 38 -1.09 15.64 -15.06
N THR A 39 -1.83 15.88 -16.14
CA THR A 39 -3.05 15.16 -16.48
C THR A 39 -2.91 14.47 -17.83
N LEU A 40 -3.54 13.31 -17.99
CA LEU A 40 -3.58 12.52 -19.22
C LEU A 40 -5.04 12.20 -19.58
N GLU A 41 -5.33 12.19 -20.88
CA GLU A 41 -6.67 11.86 -21.43
C GLU A 41 -7.80 12.75 -20.86
N CYS A 42 -7.47 13.98 -20.41
CA CYS A 42 -8.44 14.94 -19.87
C CYS A 42 -8.86 16.02 -20.87
N GLY A 43 -8.16 16.13 -22.03
CA GLY A 43 -8.32 17.24 -22.96
C GLY A 43 -7.99 18.58 -22.27
N ASP A 44 -8.82 19.60 -22.52
CA ASP A 44 -8.64 20.93 -21.91
C ASP A 44 -9.32 21.05 -20.52
N PHE A 45 -9.75 19.95 -19.95
CA PHE A 45 -10.47 19.94 -18.67
C PHE A 45 -9.55 19.51 -17.52
N SER A 46 -9.92 19.90 -16.28
CA SER A 46 -9.34 19.29 -15.10
C SER A 46 -9.70 17.79 -15.03
N PHE A 47 -8.92 17.02 -14.28
CA PHE A 47 -9.22 15.59 -14.07
C PHE A 47 -10.63 15.35 -13.54
N ALA A 48 -11.05 16.16 -12.54
CA ALA A 48 -12.40 16.07 -11.96
C ALA A 48 -13.48 16.31 -13.02
N THR A 49 -13.32 17.36 -13.83
CA THR A 49 -14.29 17.68 -14.89
C THR A 49 -14.34 16.60 -15.96
N ALA A 50 -13.20 16.09 -16.42
CA ALA A 50 -13.12 15.01 -17.40
C ALA A 50 -13.84 13.74 -16.90
N CYS A 51 -13.62 13.36 -15.62
CA CYS A 51 -14.31 12.24 -15.00
C CYS A 51 -15.83 12.44 -14.89
N LEU A 52 -16.29 13.64 -14.54
CA LEU A 52 -17.71 13.96 -14.46
C LEU A 52 -18.39 13.93 -15.83
N LEU A 53 -17.73 14.44 -16.86
CA LEU A 53 -18.20 14.36 -18.24
C LEU A 53 -18.27 12.90 -18.71
N ALA A 54 -17.28 12.07 -18.38
CA ALA A 54 -17.32 10.64 -18.66
C ALA A 54 -18.50 9.95 -17.98
N ASN A 55 -18.72 10.22 -16.69
CA ASN A 55 -19.85 9.66 -15.95
C ASN A 55 -21.19 10.00 -16.62
N ARG A 56 -21.34 11.26 -17.01
CA ARG A 56 -22.55 11.76 -17.68
C ARG A 56 -22.73 11.14 -19.08
N LYS A 57 -21.67 11.13 -19.88
CA LYS A 57 -21.70 10.59 -21.25
C LYS A 57 -22.15 9.14 -21.30
N TYR A 58 -21.67 8.31 -20.35
CA TYR A 58 -21.94 6.87 -20.34
C TYR A 58 -22.99 6.43 -19.32
N GLY A 59 -23.62 7.36 -18.59
CA GLY A 59 -24.66 7.06 -17.59
C GLY A 59 -24.13 6.15 -16.47
N LYS A 60 -22.88 6.29 -16.07
CA LYS A 60 -22.19 5.44 -15.07
C LYS A 60 -21.78 6.26 -13.85
N ASN A 61 -21.40 5.53 -12.78
CA ASN A 61 -20.95 6.14 -11.51
C ASN A 61 -22.03 7.05 -10.86
N THR A 62 -23.28 6.69 -11.02
CA THR A 62 -24.44 7.43 -10.51
C THR A 62 -24.74 7.15 -9.05
N GLN A 63 -24.30 5.98 -8.54
CA GLN A 63 -24.56 5.55 -7.18
C GLN A 63 -23.40 5.94 -6.24
N HIS A 64 -23.72 6.14 -4.96
CA HIS A 64 -22.70 6.45 -3.93
C HIS A 64 -21.65 5.34 -3.81
N GLY A 65 -22.04 4.07 -3.90
CA GLY A 65 -21.17 2.91 -3.79
C GLY A 65 -20.36 2.56 -5.04
N ASP A 66 -20.52 3.31 -6.13
CA ASP A 66 -19.75 3.06 -7.36
C ASP A 66 -18.27 3.36 -7.17
N ILE A 67 -17.41 2.49 -7.71
CA ILE A 67 -15.97 2.77 -7.83
C ILE A 67 -15.81 3.80 -8.97
N LYS A 68 -15.47 5.04 -8.61
CA LYS A 68 -15.39 6.18 -9.52
C LYS A 68 -13.98 6.43 -10.04
N SER A 69 -12.98 6.05 -9.26
CA SER A 69 -11.55 6.19 -9.57
C SER A 69 -10.76 5.05 -8.95
N HIS A 70 -9.55 4.83 -9.46
CA HIS A 70 -8.55 3.94 -8.87
C HIS A 70 -7.27 4.73 -8.64
N GLN A 71 -6.62 4.49 -7.51
CA GLN A 71 -5.35 5.11 -7.16
C GLN A 71 -4.26 4.04 -7.09
N TYR A 72 -3.13 4.33 -7.72
CA TYR A 72 -1.89 3.57 -7.65
C TYR A 72 -0.77 4.48 -7.17
N ILE A 73 0.18 3.94 -6.44
CA ILE A 73 1.33 4.70 -5.95
C ILE A 73 2.58 3.92 -6.29
N ILE A 74 3.50 4.55 -7.01
CA ILE A 74 4.85 4.07 -7.22
C ILE A 74 5.73 4.79 -6.20
N SER A 75 6.34 4.04 -5.29
CA SER A 75 7.23 4.60 -4.27
C SER A 75 8.64 4.07 -4.53
N PHE A 76 9.58 4.98 -4.71
CA PHE A 76 10.98 4.65 -5.00
C PHE A 76 11.78 4.47 -3.71
N ASP A 77 12.91 3.77 -3.80
CA ASP A 77 13.84 3.63 -2.67
C ASP A 77 14.42 5.03 -2.32
N PRO A 78 14.47 5.43 -1.05
CA PRO A 78 15.03 6.74 -0.69
C PRO A 78 16.50 6.90 -1.09
N ARG A 79 17.24 5.81 -1.30
CA ARG A 79 18.63 5.84 -1.80
C ARG A 79 18.74 6.21 -3.27
N ASP A 80 17.69 6.03 -4.06
CA ASP A 80 17.71 6.30 -5.51
C ASP A 80 18.06 7.75 -5.84
N ALA A 81 17.70 8.69 -4.96
CA ALA A 81 18.05 10.10 -5.15
C ALA A 81 19.57 10.32 -5.10
N ALA A 82 20.26 9.72 -4.13
CA ALA A 82 21.71 9.87 -3.95
C ALA A 82 22.52 8.94 -4.88
N ASP A 83 22.12 7.68 -4.99
CA ASP A 83 22.91 6.65 -5.64
C ASP A 83 22.65 6.58 -7.16
N ASN A 84 21.41 6.82 -7.59
CA ASN A 84 20.95 6.64 -8.98
C ASN A 84 20.47 7.94 -9.63
N GLY A 85 20.61 9.07 -8.96
CA GLY A 85 20.25 10.40 -9.48
C GLY A 85 18.77 10.53 -9.82
N LEU A 86 17.89 9.90 -9.02
CA LEU A 86 16.45 10.08 -9.16
C LEU A 86 16.06 11.49 -8.68
N THR A 87 15.39 12.25 -9.55
CA THR A 87 14.79 13.55 -9.24
C THR A 87 13.27 13.46 -9.30
N MET A 88 12.58 14.50 -8.85
CA MET A 88 11.12 14.58 -9.00
C MET A 88 10.70 14.52 -10.46
N GLU A 89 11.43 15.20 -11.35
CA GLU A 89 11.13 15.26 -12.79
C GLU A 89 11.29 13.87 -13.43
N LYS A 90 12.36 13.14 -13.07
CA LYS A 90 12.55 11.75 -13.54
C LYS A 90 11.43 10.85 -13.02
N ALA A 91 11.07 10.97 -11.75
CA ALA A 91 9.98 10.19 -11.15
C ALA A 91 8.64 10.51 -11.82
N GLN A 92 8.34 11.80 -12.07
CA GLN A 92 7.14 12.23 -12.79
C GLN A 92 7.11 11.64 -14.20
N ALA A 93 8.20 11.70 -14.94
CA ALA A 93 8.30 11.15 -16.29
C ALA A 93 8.07 9.63 -16.30
N LEU A 94 8.63 8.90 -15.32
CA LEU A 94 8.37 7.46 -15.14
C LEU A 94 6.90 7.18 -14.81
N GLY A 95 6.29 7.98 -13.94
CA GLY A 95 4.87 7.87 -13.59
C GLY A 95 3.94 8.13 -14.77
N LEU A 96 4.23 9.15 -15.58
CA LEU A 96 3.48 9.47 -16.79
C LEU A 96 3.58 8.32 -17.81
N LYS A 97 4.79 7.85 -18.10
CA LYS A 97 5.02 6.71 -18.98
C LYS A 97 4.25 5.47 -18.51
N PHE A 98 4.35 5.12 -17.24
CA PHE A 98 3.62 4.00 -16.67
C PHE A 98 2.09 4.15 -16.82
N CYS A 99 1.58 5.37 -16.61
CA CYS A 99 0.16 5.66 -16.73
C CYS A 99 -0.32 5.52 -18.18
N GLU A 100 0.40 6.07 -19.14
CA GLU A 100 0.08 5.99 -20.57
C GLU A 100 0.05 4.54 -21.10
N GLU A 101 1.03 3.73 -20.69
CA GLU A 101 1.16 2.35 -21.14
C GLU A 101 0.12 1.42 -20.52
N ASN A 102 -0.26 1.66 -19.25
CA ASN A 102 -1.09 0.74 -18.49
C ASN A 102 -2.56 1.18 -18.32
N PHE A 103 -2.86 2.47 -18.50
CA PHE A 103 -4.22 2.99 -18.36
C PHE A 103 -4.67 3.82 -19.59
N PRO A 104 -4.39 3.38 -20.81
CA PRO A 104 -4.73 4.17 -21.98
C PRO A 104 -6.24 4.43 -22.09
N GLY A 105 -6.60 5.64 -22.46
CA GLY A 105 -7.99 6.06 -22.63
C GLY A 105 -8.74 6.38 -21.34
N HIS A 106 -8.13 6.30 -20.18
CA HIS A 106 -8.70 6.75 -18.91
C HIS A 106 -8.24 8.16 -18.58
N PRO A 107 -9.15 9.10 -18.24
CA PRO A 107 -8.71 10.36 -17.64
C PRO A 107 -7.84 10.06 -16.43
N ALA A 108 -6.68 10.70 -16.35
CA ALA A 108 -5.74 10.45 -15.27
C ALA A 108 -5.11 11.75 -14.76
N ILE A 109 -4.70 11.72 -13.49
CA ILE A 109 -3.86 12.72 -12.86
C ILE A 109 -2.65 12.00 -12.24
N VAL A 110 -1.46 12.49 -12.56
CA VAL A 110 -0.19 11.96 -12.09
C VAL A 110 0.49 13.04 -11.28
N CYS A 111 0.80 12.76 -10.02
CA CYS A 111 1.38 13.71 -9.10
C CYS A 111 2.55 13.13 -8.34
N THR A 112 3.71 13.75 -8.45
CA THR A 112 4.94 13.36 -7.73
C THR A 112 5.13 14.22 -6.49
N HIS A 113 5.42 13.56 -5.36
CA HIS A 113 5.80 14.18 -4.11
C HIS A 113 7.23 13.77 -3.72
N PRO A 114 8.05 14.72 -3.16
CA PRO A 114 9.42 14.42 -2.75
C PRO A 114 9.50 13.75 -1.37
N ASP A 115 8.44 13.84 -0.58
CA ASP A 115 8.39 13.44 0.81
C ASP A 115 7.50 12.21 0.98
N GLY A 116 8.08 11.09 1.35
CA GLY A 116 7.29 9.95 1.79
C GLY A 116 6.54 10.24 3.09
N HIS A 117 5.50 9.44 3.39
CA HIS A 117 4.84 9.48 4.69
C HIS A 117 5.90 9.43 5.80
N ASN A 118 5.84 10.38 6.73
CA ASN A 118 6.73 10.50 7.89
C ASN A 118 8.15 10.98 7.59
N HIS A 119 8.33 11.82 6.61
CA HIS A 119 9.66 12.32 6.24
C HIS A 119 10.64 11.18 5.93
N SER A 120 10.14 10.08 5.35
CA SER A 120 10.98 8.94 4.92
C SER A 120 11.93 9.31 3.78
N GLY A 121 11.72 10.49 3.15
CA GLY A 121 12.58 11.00 2.09
C GLY A 121 12.45 10.26 0.75
N ASN A 122 11.49 9.37 0.62
CA ASN A 122 11.28 8.65 -0.63
C ASN A 122 10.37 9.45 -1.59
N ILE A 123 10.86 9.67 -2.78
CA ILE A 123 10.06 10.21 -3.87
C ILE A 123 8.98 9.20 -4.23
N HIS A 124 7.74 9.64 -4.41
CA HIS A 124 6.65 8.77 -4.80
C HIS A 124 5.68 9.47 -5.76
N VAL A 125 5.10 8.68 -6.65
CA VAL A 125 4.19 9.15 -7.68
C VAL A 125 2.81 8.56 -7.43
N HIS A 126 1.82 9.44 -7.26
CA HIS A 126 0.41 9.11 -7.26
C HIS A 126 -0.11 9.09 -8.68
N ILE A 127 -0.73 8.00 -9.08
CA ILE A 127 -1.43 7.85 -10.35
C ILE A 127 -2.88 7.60 -10.02
N VAL A 128 -3.76 8.53 -10.33
CA VAL A 128 -5.19 8.38 -10.13
C VAL A 128 -5.89 8.39 -11.48
N ILE A 129 -6.62 7.33 -11.77
CA ILE A 129 -7.38 7.21 -13.02
C ILE A 129 -8.88 7.28 -12.75
N GLY A 130 -9.62 7.95 -13.62
CA GLY A 130 -11.07 7.83 -13.71
C GLY A 130 -11.43 6.40 -14.12
N SER A 131 -12.48 5.85 -13.49
CA SER A 131 -12.82 4.44 -13.74
C SER A 131 -13.33 4.17 -15.16
N ILE A 132 -13.81 5.16 -15.90
CA ILE A 132 -14.41 5.01 -17.22
C ILE A 132 -13.41 5.32 -18.33
N ARG A 133 -13.30 4.42 -19.29
CA ARG A 133 -12.49 4.59 -20.50
C ARG A 133 -13.20 5.49 -21.50
N MET A 134 -12.49 6.50 -22.01
CA MET A 134 -13.04 7.55 -22.87
C MET A 134 -12.93 7.24 -24.38
N ARG A 135 -12.09 6.29 -24.76
CA ARG A 135 -11.91 5.83 -26.15
C ARG A 135 -11.59 4.35 -26.15
N GLU A 136 -11.88 3.69 -27.27
CA GLU A 136 -11.42 2.31 -27.52
C GLU A 136 -9.89 2.26 -27.61
N VAL A 137 -9.32 1.17 -27.09
CA VAL A 137 -7.88 0.92 -27.12
C VAL A 137 -7.61 -0.51 -27.57
N GLU A 138 -6.37 -0.81 -27.93
CA GLU A 138 -5.95 -2.18 -28.22
C GLU A 138 -6.11 -3.07 -26.98
N ARG A 139 -6.72 -4.25 -27.17
CA ARG A 139 -6.85 -5.22 -26.08
C ARG A 139 -5.50 -5.75 -25.65
N LYS A 140 -5.18 -5.64 -24.37
CA LYS A 140 -3.97 -6.18 -23.76
C LYS A 140 -4.26 -7.53 -23.06
N PRO A 141 -3.26 -8.43 -22.93
CA PRO A 141 -3.44 -9.76 -22.33
C PRO A 141 -3.99 -9.74 -20.90
N TYR A 142 -3.72 -8.67 -20.12
CA TYR A 142 -4.21 -8.51 -18.75
C TYR A 142 -5.66 -8.06 -18.68
N MET A 143 -6.26 -7.61 -19.77
CA MET A 143 -7.68 -7.22 -19.86
C MET A 143 -8.56 -8.46 -19.94
N GLN A 144 -8.90 -9.02 -18.76
CA GLN A 144 -9.59 -10.31 -18.67
C GLN A 144 -11.09 -10.25 -18.96
N LYS A 145 -11.74 -9.15 -18.52
CA LYS A 145 -13.17 -9.04 -18.71
C LYS A 145 -13.51 -8.79 -20.17
N PRO A 146 -14.60 -9.39 -20.67
CA PRO A 146 -15.10 -9.07 -21.99
C PRO A 146 -15.29 -7.56 -22.13
N ARG A 147 -14.79 -6.98 -23.21
CA ARG A 147 -14.96 -5.57 -23.54
C ARG A 147 -14.15 -4.57 -22.69
N ASP A 148 -13.20 -5.02 -21.85
CA ASP A 148 -12.36 -4.12 -21.01
C ASP A 148 -11.65 -3.02 -21.81
N TRP A 149 -11.39 -3.23 -23.11
CA TRP A 149 -10.71 -2.28 -23.99
C TRP A 149 -11.63 -1.28 -24.69
N LEU A 150 -12.96 -1.47 -24.61
CA LEU A 150 -13.92 -0.63 -25.31
C LEU A 150 -14.17 0.68 -24.59
N GLU A 151 -14.56 1.68 -25.37
CA GLU A 151 -15.05 2.97 -24.88
C GLU A 151 -16.22 2.79 -23.92
N GLY A 152 -16.29 3.62 -22.88
CA GLY A 152 -17.32 3.60 -21.87
C GLY A 152 -17.21 2.47 -20.84
N MET A 153 -16.25 1.55 -20.97
CA MET A 153 -16.09 0.46 -20.00
C MET A 153 -15.29 0.93 -18.76
N LYS A 154 -15.65 0.35 -17.62
CA LYS A 154 -14.95 0.64 -16.34
C LYS A 154 -13.66 -0.18 -16.24
N HIS A 155 -12.61 0.44 -15.70
CA HIS A 155 -11.37 -0.25 -15.35
C HIS A 155 -11.62 -1.41 -14.39
N SER A 156 -10.87 -2.50 -14.58
CA SER A 156 -10.97 -3.72 -13.77
C SER A 156 -9.64 -4.03 -13.12
N SER A 157 -9.57 -3.88 -11.79
CA SER A 157 -8.41 -4.30 -10.99
C SER A 157 -8.51 -5.79 -10.63
N THR A 158 -8.28 -6.68 -11.61
CA THR A 158 -8.22 -8.14 -11.38
C THR A 158 -6.87 -8.55 -10.81
N ALA A 159 -6.76 -9.79 -10.30
CA ALA A 159 -5.49 -10.33 -9.85
C ALA A 159 -4.43 -10.35 -10.98
N GLN A 160 -4.85 -10.62 -12.21
CA GLN A 160 -3.97 -10.60 -13.38
C GLN A 160 -3.54 -9.17 -13.73
N THR A 161 -4.45 -8.20 -13.72
CA THR A 161 -4.11 -6.79 -13.89
C THR A 161 -3.08 -6.35 -12.85
N MET A 162 -3.31 -6.68 -11.57
CA MET A 162 -2.37 -6.32 -10.50
C MET A 162 -1.01 -7.01 -10.64
N ARG A 163 -0.99 -8.26 -11.13
CA ARG A 163 0.28 -8.94 -11.43
C ARG A 163 1.02 -8.25 -12.58
N HIS A 164 0.32 -7.90 -13.66
CA HIS A 164 0.89 -7.16 -14.79
C HIS A 164 1.49 -5.83 -14.32
N LEU A 165 0.75 -5.00 -13.60
CA LEU A 165 1.23 -3.71 -13.10
C LEU A 165 2.49 -3.84 -12.23
N ARG A 166 2.63 -4.93 -11.47
CA ARG A 166 3.85 -5.21 -10.69
C ARG A 166 5.04 -5.55 -11.57
N VAL A 167 4.84 -6.32 -12.64
CA VAL A 167 5.89 -6.61 -13.63
C VAL A 167 6.34 -5.31 -14.30
N GLU A 168 5.39 -4.54 -14.81
CA GLU A 168 5.66 -3.29 -15.53
C GLU A 168 6.43 -2.27 -14.67
N VAL A 169 6.08 -2.11 -13.38
CA VAL A 169 6.82 -1.19 -12.52
C VAL A 169 8.23 -1.70 -12.21
N MET A 170 8.43 -3.02 -12.10
CA MET A 170 9.78 -3.60 -11.92
C MET A 170 10.64 -3.37 -13.17
N GLU A 171 10.10 -3.64 -14.36
CA GLU A 171 10.78 -3.40 -15.64
C GLU A 171 11.08 -1.91 -15.86
N LEU A 172 10.15 -1.04 -15.49
CA LEU A 172 10.33 0.41 -15.53
C LEU A 172 11.50 0.88 -14.65
N CYS A 173 11.57 0.39 -13.41
CA CYS A 173 12.64 0.71 -12.47
C CYS A 173 13.98 0.12 -12.92
N GLU A 174 14.00 -1.11 -13.43
CA GLU A 174 15.20 -1.75 -13.99
C GLU A 174 15.76 -0.94 -15.16
N GLY A 175 14.88 -0.59 -16.11
CA GLY A 175 15.26 0.23 -17.28
C GLY A 175 15.78 1.63 -16.94
N ALA A 176 15.37 2.16 -15.78
CA ALA A 176 15.84 3.45 -15.24
C ALA A 176 17.06 3.31 -14.31
N GLY A 177 17.58 2.10 -14.07
CA GLY A 177 18.71 1.83 -13.19
C GLY A 177 18.42 2.10 -11.71
N LEU A 178 17.17 1.96 -11.29
CA LEU A 178 16.72 2.23 -9.93
C LEU A 178 16.68 0.95 -9.08
N TYR A 179 16.79 1.10 -7.78
CA TYR A 179 16.59 0.03 -6.83
C TYR A 179 15.17 -0.53 -6.92
N GLN A 180 15.04 -1.84 -6.77
CA GLN A 180 13.74 -2.49 -6.80
C GLN A 180 13.67 -3.63 -5.80
N ILE A 181 12.44 -3.99 -5.45
CA ILE A 181 12.11 -5.15 -4.64
C ILE A 181 11.29 -6.12 -5.47
N ASP A 182 11.35 -7.41 -5.15
CA ASP A 182 10.50 -8.40 -5.78
C ASP A 182 9.03 -8.21 -5.36
N LEU A 183 8.22 -7.67 -6.29
CA LEU A 183 6.79 -7.43 -6.07
C LEU A 183 5.92 -8.64 -6.43
N LEU A 184 6.49 -9.69 -7.03
CA LEU A 184 5.76 -10.87 -7.48
C LEU A 184 5.70 -11.95 -6.42
N ASN A 185 6.77 -12.09 -5.65
CA ASN A 185 6.86 -13.06 -4.58
C ASN A 185 6.47 -12.44 -3.24
N GLY A 186 6.00 -13.29 -2.34
CA GLY A 186 5.62 -12.86 -1.00
C GLY A 186 6.83 -12.44 -0.17
N SER A 187 6.61 -11.59 0.79
CA SER A 187 7.62 -11.19 1.77
C SER A 187 7.79 -12.29 2.82
N LYS A 188 9.05 -12.59 3.22
CA LYS A 188 9.36 -13.51 4.34
C LYS A 188 8.63 -13.09 5.62
N GLU A 189 8.54 -11.79 5.87
CA GLU A 189 7.71 -11.21 6.93
C GLU A 189 6.79 -10.16 6.31
N ARG A 190 5.49 -10.28 6.54
CA ARG A 190 4.48 -9.38 5.95
C ARG A 190 3.87 -8.49 7.01
N VAL A 191 4.00 -7.19 6.80
CA VAL A 191 3.29 -6.15 7.57
C VAL A 191 2.22 -5.54 6.67
N SER A 192 0.94 -5.68 7.04
CA SER A 192 -0.15 -5.02 6.32
C SER A 192 -0.23 -3.54 6.68
N GLU A 193 -0.83 -2.74 5.80
CA GLU A 193 -1.07 -1.31 6.07
C GLU A 193 -1.84 -1.10 7.39
N ALA A 194 -2.89 -1.87 7.62
CA ALA A 194 -3.64 -1.82 8.87
C ALA A 194 -2.78 -2.10 10.11
N GLU A 195 -1.82 -3.04 10.00
CA GLU A 195 -0.85 -3.35 11.06
C GLU A 195 0.17 -2.22 11.26
N TYR A 196 0.67 -1.64 10.17
CA TYR A 196 1.54 -0.47 10.21
C TYR A 196 0.88 0.69 10.98
N TRP A 197 -0.35 1.04 10.64
CA TRP A 197 -1.09 2.10 11.31
C TRP A 197 -1.43 1.75 12.76
N ALA A 198 -1.74 0.49 13.06
CA ALA A 198 -1.96 0.04 14.44
C ALA A 198 -0.68 0.19 15.29
N ARG A 199 0.48 -0.16 14.72
CA ARG A 199 1.80 0.02 15.36
C ARG A 199 2.07 1.49 15.65
N ARG A 200 1.83 2.37 14.69
CA ARG A 200 2.04 3.82 14.87
C ARG A 200 1.15 4.41 15.95
N ARG A 201 -0.15 4.14 15.89
CA ARG A 201 -1.08 4.62 16.93
C ARG A 201 -0.72 4.08 18.31
N GLY A 202 -0.33 2.81 18.38
CA GLY A 202 0.13 2.20 19.64
C GLY A 202 1.40 2.85 20.16
N GLN A 203 2.38 3.15 19.30
CA GLN A 203 3.60 3.83 19.70
C GLN A 203 3.33 5.24 20.22
N MET A 204 2.50 6.02 19.54
CA MET A 204 2.13 7.37 20.02
C MET A 204 1.45 7.36 21.38
N LYS A 205 0.56 6.38 21.61
CA LYS A 205 -0.08 6.22 22.91
C LYS A 205 0.95 5.90 23.98
N LEU A 206 1.85 4.96 23.70
CA LEU A 206 2.94 4.57 24.60
C LEU A 206 3.89 5.74 24.90
N ASP A 207 4.23 6.54 23.88
CA ASP A 207 5.10 7.72 24.07
C ASP A 207 4.46 8.77 24.96
N ARG A 208 3.14 9.01 24.83
CA ARG A 208 2.39 9.91 25.72
C ARG A 208 2.36 9.38 27.17
N GLU A 209 2.12 8.09 27.34
CA GLU A 209 2.12 7.44 28.66
C GLU A 209 3.50 7.52 29.29
N ASN A 210 4.55 7.26 28.53
CA ASN A 210 5.94 7.36 28.97
C ASN A 210 6.33 8.80 29.34
N ALA A 211 5.90 9.79 28.56
CA ALA A 211 6.13 11.20 28.86
C ALA A 211 5.44 11.61 30.20
N ALA A 212 4.20 11.16 30.41
CA ALA A 212 3.49 11.41 31.67
C ALA A 212 4.18 10.74 32.87
N LEU A 213 4.66 9.50 32.72
CA LEU A 213 5.43 8.80 33.77
C LEU A 213 6.74 9.54 34.08
N THR A 214 7.48 9.97 33.06
CA THR A 214 8.72 10.72 33.22
C THR A 214 8.47 12.05 33.93
N ALA A 215 7.39 12.75 33.60
CA ALA A 215 7.02 14.01 34.28
C ALA A 215 6.72 13.82 35.76
N THR A 216 6.31 12.62 36.19
CA THR A 216 6.05 12.27 37.60
C THR A 216 7.27 11.59 38.27
N GLY A 217 8.44 11.56 37.60
CA GLY A 217 9.66 10.95 38.13
C GLY A 217 9.68 9.41 38.07
N GLN A 218 8.72 8.80 37.39
CA GLN A 218 8.67 7.35 37.16
C GLN A 218 9.38 6.94 35.88
N GLN A 219 9.98 5.75 35.87
CA GLN A 219 10.64 5.23 34.67
C GLN A 219 9.64 4.62 33.69
N PRO A 220 9.81 4.85 32.37
CA PRO A 220 9.02 4.20 31.33
C PRO A 220 9.15 2.68 31.39
N ARG A 221 8.03 1.97 31.32
CA ARG A 221 8.00 0.50 31.40
C ARG A 221 8.45 -0.17 30.09
N GLN A 222 8.19 0.46 28.96
CA GLN A 222 8.46 -0.07 27.62
C GLN A 222 8.75 1.09 26.67
N LYS A 223 9.75 0.93 25.77
CA LYS A 223 10.12 1.95 24.79
C LYS A 223 9.48 1.74 23.42
N LYS A 224 9.13 0.51 23.07
CA LYS A 224 8.63 0.15 21.75
C LYS A 224 7.30 -0.59 21.83
N PHE A 225 6.31 -0.10 21.12
CA PHE A 225 5.02 -0.78 20.95
C PHE A 225 5.13 -1.93 19.96
N GLU A 226 4.61 -3.09 20.31
CA GLU A 226 4.52 -4.26 19.45
C GLU A 226 3.07 -4.62 19.18
N THR A 227 2.73 -4.88 17.91
CA THR A 227 1.42 -5.40 17.57
C THR A 227 1.33 -6.88 17.94
N VAL A 228 0.12 -7.40 18.07
CA VAL A 228 -0.10 -8.85 18.31
C VAL A 228 0.60 -9.70 17.25
N LYS A 229 0.64 -9.25 15.99
CA LYS A 229 1.33 -9.98 14.93
C LYS A 229 2.85 -9.90 15.07
N ASP A 230 3.41 -8.78 15.53
CA ASP A 230 4.84 -8.69 15.82
C ASP A 230 5.26 -9.67 16.89
N THR A 231 4.53 -9.69 18.01
CA THR A 231 4.77 -10.63 19.10
C THR A 231 4.63 -12.07 18.62
N LEU A 232 3.58 -12.36 17.84
CA LEU A 232 3.32 -13.69 17.30
C LEU A 232 4.46 -14.17 16.38
N ARG A 233 4.96 -13.30 15.46
CA ARG A 233 6.11 -13.62 14.59
C ARG A 233 7.36 -13.97 15.40
N LYS A 234 7.64 -13.20 16.44
CA LYS A 234 8.80 -13.45 17.34
C LYS A 234 8.67 -14.77 18.06
N GLN A 235 7.50 -15.06 18.63
CA GLN A 235 7.22 -16.27 19.38
C GLN A 235 7.30 -17.51 18.47
N ILE A 236 6.68 -17.47 17.29
CA ILE A 236 6.77 -18.56 16.30
C ILE A 236 8.22 -18.78 15.90
N SER A 237 8.95 -17.72 15.55
CA SER A 237 10.36 -17.84 15.14
C SER A 237 11.23 -18.42 16.25
N SER A 238 11.03 -18.00 17.51
CA SER A 238 11.81 -18.51 18.65
C SER A 238 11.64 -20.01 18.91
N VAL A 239 10.44 -20.53 18.64
CA VAL A 239 10.15 -21.97 18.78
C VAL A 239 10.64 -22.73 17.56
N LEU A 240 10.45 -22.18 16.35
CA LEU A 240 10.79 -22.83 15.09
C LEU A 240 12.26 -23.26 15.04
N TYR A 241 13.18 -22.41 15.52
CA TYR A 241 14.62 -22.74 15.57
C TYR A 241 15.01 -23.79 16.61
N ARG A 242 14.09 -24.21 17.49
CA ARG A 242 14.36 -25.15 18.59
C ARG A 242 13.49 -26.41 18.50
N ALA A 243 12.59 -26.44 17.56
CA ALA A 243 11.71 -27.58 17.35
C ALA A 243 12.37 -28.60 16.41
N THR A 244 12.10 -29.90 16.66
CA THR A 244 12.67 -31.02 15.92
C THR A 244 11.66 -31.70 15.00
N SER A 245 10.37 -31.40 15.15
CA SER A 245 9.29 -31.86 14.31
C SER A 245 8.12 -30.88 14.32
N PHE A 246 7.18 -31.05 13.41
CA PHE A 246 5.97 -30.21 13.39
C PHE A 246 5.10 -30.39 14.65
N GLU A 247 5.03 -31.60 15.18
CA GLU A 247 4.32 -31.88 16.43
C GLU A 247 5.00 -31.20 17.62
N ASP A 248 6.33 -31.35 17.75
CA ASP A 248 7.15 -30.67 18.76
C ASP A 248 7.05 -29.13 18.66
N PHE A 249 7.01 -28.60 17.43
CA PHE A 249 6.78 -27.18 17.18
C PHE A 249 5.41 -26.70 17.70
N SER A 250 4.35 -27.44 17.38
CA SER A 250 2.99 -27.11 17.83
C SER A 250 2.86 -27.19 19.35
N ASP A 251 3.42 -28.23 19.96
CA ASP A 251 3.39 -28.46 21.41
C ASP A 251 4.19 -27.37 22.17
N LYS A 252 5.37 -27.04 21.69
CA LYS A 252 6.19 -25.96 22.28
C LYS A 252 5.52 -24.61 22.18
N LEU A 253 4.84 -24.29 21.06
CA LEU A 253 4.07 -23.06 20.91
C LEU A 253 2.93 -22.98 21.93
N MET A 254 2.22 -24.08 22.11
CA MET A 254 1.14 -24.17 23.10
C MET A 254 1.68 -24.04 24.53
N GLN A 255 2.72 -24.81 24.88
CA GLN A 255 3.26 -24.84 26.24
C GLN A 255 3.93 -23.53 26.65
N GLN A 256 4.72 -22.91 25.75
CA GLN A 256 5.49 -21.72 26.08
C GLN A 256 4.70 -20.42 25.99
N TYR A 257 3.77 -20.33 25.02
CA TYR A 257 3.08 -19.08 24.70
C TYR A 257 1.54 -19.19 24.64
N GLY A 258 0.96 -20.37 24.83
CA GLY A 258 -0.47 -20.60 24.69
C GLY A 258 -0.99 -20.37 23.26
N ILE A 259 -0.14 -20.62 22.26
CA ILE A 259 -0.49 -20.44 20.85
C ILE A 259 -0.93 -21.79 20.27
N ALA A 260 -2.19 -21.88 19.84
CA ALA A 260 -2.68 -23.03 19.11
C ALA A 260 -2.36 -22.92 17.61
N VAL A 261 -1.89 -24.02 17.01
CA VAL A 261 -1.64 -24.15 15.58
C VAL A 261 -2.75 -24.97 14.95
N LYS A 262 -3.28 -24.51 13.83
CA LYS A 262 -4.28 -25.21 13.03
C LYS A 262 -3.85 -25.30 11.58
N GLU A 263 -3.91 -26.48 11.03
CA GLU A 263 -3.79 -26.73 9.60
C GLU A 263 -5.17 -26.86 8.96
N SER A 264 -5.38 -26.21 7.84
CA SER A 264 -6.58 -26.36 7.03
C SER A 264 -6.25 -26.13 5.57
N ARG A 265 -6.56 -27.10 4.71
CA ARG A 265 -6.31 -27.06 3.25
C ARG A 265 -4.86 -26.70 2.91
N GLY A 266 -3.90 -27.29 3.62
CA GLY A 266 -2.47 -27.03 3.41
C GLY A 266 -1.95 -25.69 3.94
N CYS A 267 -2.79 -24.90 4.61
CA CYS A 267 -2.40 -23.60 5.17
C CYS A 267 -2.37 -23.64 6.69
N LEU A 268 -1.36 -23.01 7.31
CA LEU A 268 -1.29 -22.85 8.76
C LEU A 268 -2.03 -21.60 9.21
N SER A 269 -2.56 -21.68 10.42
CA SER A 269 -3.16 -20.56 11.15
C SER A 269 -2.79 -20.69 12.63
N TYR A 270 -2.57 -19.56 13.26
CA TYR A 270 -2.11 -19.46 14.65
C TYR A 270 -3.14 -18.71 15.49
N LEU A 271 -3.48 -19.24 16.67
CA LEU A 271 -4.35 -18.57 17.62
C LEU A 271 -3.52 -18.11 18.82
N PRO A 272 -3.20 -16.80 18.91
CA PRO A 272 -2.50 -16.28 20.09
C PRO A 272 -3.32 -16.41 21.37
N ALA A 273 -2.65 -16.56 22.51
CA ALA A 273 -3.29 -16.56 23.82
C ALA A 273 -4.22 -15.35 24.02
N GLY A 274 -5.39 -15.57 24.58
CA GLY A 274 -6.40 -14.54 24.83
C GLY A 274 -7.14 -14.02 23.60
N ARG A 275 -6.96 -14.65 22.44
CA ARG A 275 -7.68 -14.29 21.20
C ARG A 275 -8.72 -15.35 20.84
N ALA A 276 -9.83 -14.90 20.22
CA ALA A 276 -10.89 -15.78 19.73
C ALA A 276 -10.75 -16.17 18.25
N LYS A 277 -9.86 -15.49 17.49
CA LYS A 277 -9.74 -15.72 16.05
C LYS A 277 -8.32 -16.07 15.64
N PHE A 278 -8.21 -17.12 14.81
CA PHE A 278 -6.95 -17.51 14.18
C PHE A 278 -6.42 -16.46 13.21
N ILE A 279 -5.13 -16.27 13.20
CA ILE A 279 -4.39 -15.48 12.23
C ILE A 279 -3.74 -16.42 11.22
N ARG A 280 -4.10 -16.30 9.94
CA ARG A 280 -3.52 -17.13 8.87
C ARG A 280 -2.05 -16.77 8.66
N ALA A 281 -1.21 -17.79 8.41
CA ALA A 281 0.21 -17.64 8.13
C ALA A 281 0.51 -16.59 7.05
N LYS A 282 -0.26 -16.55 5.97
CA LYS A 282 -0.12 -15.56 4.89
C LYS A 282 -0.21 -14.09 5.33
N HIS A 283 -0.80 -13.81 6.49
CA HIS A 283 -0.86 -12.45 7.07
C HIS A 283 0.33 -12.13 7.97
N LEU A 284 1.17 -13.12 8.24
CA LEU A 284 2.42 -12.96 9.00
C LEU A 284 3.63 -12.88 8.07
N GLY A 285 3.61 -13.60 6.95
CA GLY A 285 4.67 -13.70 5.96
C GLY A 285 4.92 -15.14 5.54
N ASP A 286 5.60 -15.32 4.42
CA ASP A 286 5.76 -16.63 3.79
C ASP A 286 6.59 -17.61 4.64
N LYS A 287 7.51 -17.11 5.48
CA LYS A 287 8.29 -17.96 6.38
C LYS A 287 7.46 -18.67 7.47
N PHE A 288 6.20 -18.27 7.65
CA PHE A 288 5.28 -18.83 8.64
C PHE A 288 4.28 -19.83 8.05
N ASP A 289 4.30 -20.04 6.73
CA ASP A 289 3.44 -21.03 6.09
C ASP A 289 3.96 -22.46 6.29
N LYS A 290 3.14 -23.45 5.91
CA LYS A 290 3.45 -24.86 6.15
C LYS A 290 4.76 -25.28 5.49
N ALA A 291 4.98 -24.88 4.23
CA ALA A 291 6.15 -25.31 3.48
C ALA A 291 7.44 -24.78 4.10
N ALA A 292 7.47 -23.48 4.45
CA ALA A 292 8.62 -22.86 5.08
C ALA A 292 8.89 -23.38 6.50
N VAL A 293 7.84 -23.62 7.28
CA VAL A 293 7.96 -24.24 8.62
C VAL A 293 8.56 -25.63 8.52
N LEU A 294 8.02 -26.49 7.64
CA LEU A 294 8.56 -27.86 7.47
C LEU A 294 9.99 -27.85 6.93
N ALA A 295 10.33 -26.95 6.02
CA ALA A 295 11.70 -26.82 5.51
C ALA A 295 12.71 -26.37 6.58
N THR A 296 12.27 -25.65 7.60
CA THR A 296 13.15 -25.22 8.71
C THR A 296 13.32 -26.30 9.77
N LEU A 297 12.37 -27.23 9.89
CA LEU A 297 12.39 -28.33 10.87
C LEU A 297 13.17 -29.57 10.38
N GLN A 298 13.56 -29.63 9.11
CA GLN A 298 14.42 -30.66 8.52
C GLN A 298 15.90 -30.35 8.73
#